data_f6acdc0762349e98c87f8cc126343edb
#
_entry.id   f6acdc0762349e98c87f8cc126343edb
#
_cell.length_a   1.000
_cell.length_b   1.000
_cell.length_c   1.000
_cell.angle_alpha   90.00
_cell.angle_beta   90.00
_cell.angle_gamma   90.00
#
_symmetry.space_group_name_H-M   'P 1'
#
loop_
_entity.id
_entity.type
_entity.pdbx_description
1 polymer ?
#
loop_
_entity_poly.entity_id
_entity_poly.type
_entity_poly.pdbx_seq_one_letter_code
_entity_poly.pdbx_strand_id
1 'polypeptide(L)'
;MGKIIRRILTIIPAVALQSLWLLLLMKWLTPYAPIIVSLLSVAAFFLVVFIIIKRDETAYKLLWLLVILSLPLVGALLYLLFGNKRTARPLKRRLQQVQKSCNPQPLPIKEAPFDGEKRMGQTVRWLEEKTQYPMCAVEQVRYYPLGDNMFPDMLADLKNARNSIYVEYFIIEPGHMWDAIVNELEVKMEQGVDVRVIYDDLGSISSFNFSNVRELKKKGIPCIPFNPFLALKGTANYRDHRKMLIIDNEVAYSGGINLSDRYINLEHPYGHWKDTGFRITGEPVKSFTHMFLTFWNAFSLEKEAGQLAMPTYPKRYPAPPHTFDGYVLSYYDSPLNHEATSNQLFIDLLSQSTDYAWFFTPYLMLGDDLMDAMISAAQRGVDVRIIMPGIPDKKLIFRMSRSFYQVLLTGGIKIYEYTPGFVHAKSFVSDDKVATIGTVNLDYRSLFLHFENNSFFYRSSIIAAIKDDFIATQAKCKEVKPYDMKHYSRRWVVDGVLRIFAPLC
;
A
#
# COMPACT_ATOMS: atom_id res chain seq x y z
N MET A 1 -0.08 1.59 -25.06
CA MET A 1 -0.46 2.98 -25.37
C MET A 1 -1.95 3.16 -25.64
N GLY A 2 -2.62 2.36 -26.47
CA GLY A 2 -4.04 2.55 -26.82
C GLY A 2 -5.05 2.40 -25.66
N LYS A 3 -4.77 1.62 -24.59
CA LYS A 3 -5.67 1.46 -23.43
C LYS A 3 -5.63 2.67 -22.49
N ILE A 4 -4.47 3.23 -22.24
CA ILE A 4 -4.31 4.44 -21.40
C ILE A 4 -4.99 5.63 -22.05
N ILE A 5 -4.77 5.81 -23.36
CA ILE A 5 -5.40 6.86 -24.16
C ILE A 5 -6.93 6.72 -24.16
N ARG A 6 -7.46 5.52 -24.35
CA ARG A 6 -8.91 5.25 -24.30
C ARG A 6 -9.53 5.52 -22.93
N ARG A 7 -8.78 5.26 -21.85
CA ARG A 7 -9.23 5.43 -20.47
C ARG A 7 -9.11 6.90 -19.99
N ILE A 8 -8.12 7.64 -20.51
CA ILE A 8 -7.96 9.11 -20.25
C ILE A 8 -8.95 9.92 -21.09
N LEU A 9 -9.33 9.46 -22.27
CA LEU A 9 -10.32 10.12 -23.15
C LEU A 9 -11.69 10.37 -22.50
N THR A 10 -12.01 9.69 -21.39
CA THR A 10 -13.24 9.95 -20.65
C THR A 10 -13.22 11.24 -19.80
N ILE A 11 -12.03 11.83 -19.55
CA ILE A 11 -11.89 13.14 -18.86
C ILE A 11 -12.12 14.29 -19.84
N ILE A 12 -11.72 14.10 -21.12
CA ILE A 12 -11.84 15.10 -22.17
C ILE A 12 -13.31 15.56 -22.36
N PRO A 13 -14.32 14.66 -22.39
CA PRO A 13 -15.72 15.10 -22.50
C PRO A 13 -16.19 15.96 -21.33
N ALA A 14 -15.73 15.73 -20.12
CA ALA A 14 -16.11 16.54 -18.95
C ALA A 14 -15.54 17.96 -19.05
N VAL A 15 -14.28 18.07 -19.45
CA VAL A 15 -13.62 19.37 -19.68
C VAL A 15 -14.23 20.08 -20.88
N ALA A 16 -14.49 19.35 -21.97
CA ALA A 16 -15.15 19.90 -23.16
C ALA A 16 -16.58 20.38 -22.84
N LEU A 17 -17.33 19.62 -22.03
CA LEU A 17 -18.67 19.99 -21.56
C LEU A 17 -18.64 21.27 -20.73
N GLN A 18 -17.67 21.41 -19.83
CA GLN A 18 -17.47 22.64 -19.04
C GLN A 18 -17.11 23.83 -19.94
N SER A 19 -16.21 23.63 -20.89
CA SER A 19 -15.81 24.69 -21.83
C SER A 19 -16.98 25.08 -22.73
N LEU A 20 -17.73 24.11 -23.25
CA LEU A 20 -18.94 24.34 -24.04
C LEU A 20 -20.03 25.05 -23.19
N TRP A 21 -20.23 24.62 -21.94
CA TRP A 21 -21.16 25.26 -21.01
C TRP A 21 -20.78 26.72 -20.72
N LEU A 22 -19.48 27.01 -20.50
CA LEU A 22 -18.97 28.37 -20.34
C LEU A 22 -19.20 29.21 -21.61
N LEU A 23 -18.96 28.64 -22.80
CA LEU A 23 -19.21 29.30 -24.08
C LEU A 23 -20.70 29.54 -24.33
N LEU A 24 -21.56 28.59 -24.00
CA LEU A 24 -23.02 28.73 -24.10
C LEU A 24 -23.56 29.77 -23.10
N LEU A 25 -23.03 29.78 -21.86
CA LEU A 25 -23.33 30.83 -20.87
C LEU A 25 -22.94 32.22 -21.39
N MET A 26 -21.83 32.36 -22.06
CA MET A 26 -21.36 33.65 -22.63
C MET A 26 -22.20 34.10 -23.81
N LYS A 27 -22.81 33.20 -24.59
CA LYS A 27 -23.48 33.56 -25.85
C LYS A 27 -25.02 33.48 -25.82
N TRP A 28 -25.62 32.50 -25.15
CA TRP A 28 -27.03 32.15 -25.31
C TRP A 28 -27.85 32.09 -24.01
N LEU A 29 -27.20 31.93 -22.86
CA LEU A 29 -27.88 31.79 -21.55
C LEU A 29 -27.77 33.06 -20.70
N THR A 30 -27.35 34.17 -21.28
CA THR A 30 -27.11 35.44 -20.57
C THR A 30 -28.30 35.85 -19.66
N PRO A 31 -29.56 35.69 -20.04
CA PRO A 31 -30.68 36.02 -19.15
C PRO A 31 -30.85 35.06 -17.97
N TYR A 32 -30.52 33.78 -18.16
CA TYR A 32 -30.70 32.71 -17.15
C TYR A 32 -29.40 32.39 -16.40
N ALA A 33 -28.28 32.92 -16.88
CA ALA A 33 -26.97 32.66 -16.29
C ALA A 33 -26.90 32.95 -14.78
N PRO A 34 -27.46 34.05 -14.24
CA PRO A 34 -27.46 34.33 -12.81
C PRO A 34 -28.22 33.27 -12.00
N ILE A 35 -29.34 32.77 -12.50
CA ILE A 35 -30.15 31.75 -11.84
C ILE A 35 -29.40 30.40 -11.82
N ILE A 36 -28.82 29.99 -12.95
CA ILE A 36 -28.08 28.75 -13.06
C ILE A 36 -26.85 28.81 -12.16
N VAL A 37 -26.09 29.92 -12.18
CA VAL A 37 -24.89 30.09 -11.32
C VAL A 37 -25.30 30.06 -9.84
N SER A 38 -26.41 30.70 -9.46
CA SER A 38 -26.91 30.68 -8.09
C SER A 38 -27.31 29.27 -7.65
N LEU A 39 -28.01 28.50 -8.48
CA LEU A 39 -28.37 27.11 -8.17
C LEU A 39 -27.14 26.22 -8.04
N LEU A 40 -26.17 26.36 -8.93
CA LEU A 40 -24.89 25.62 -8.85
C LEU A 40 -24.09 26.01 -7.61
N SER A 41 -24.07 27.27 -7.23
CA SER A 41 -23.41 27.75 -6.01
C SER A 41 -24.07 27.19 -4.75
N VAL A 42 -25.39 27.15 -4.71
CA VAL A 42 -26.15 26.51 -3.61
C VAL A 42 -25.84 25.00 -3.55
N ALA A 43 -25.85 24.31 -4.69
CA ALA A 43 -25.50 22.88 -4.75
C ALA A 43 -24.06 22.62 -4.32
N ALA A 44 -23.11 23.46 -4.78
CA ALA A 44 -21.70 23.40 -4.37
C ALA A 44 -21.53 23.64 -2.87
N PHE A 45 -22.27 24.60 -2.29
CA PHE A 45 -22.28 24.84 -0.84
C PHE A 45 -22.72 23.61 -0.06
N PHE A 46 -23.83 22.96 -0.43
CA PHE A 46 -24.25 21.73 0.23
C PHE A 46 -23.26 20.59 0.06
N LEU A 47 -22.61 20.46 -1.11
CA LEU A 47 -21.57 19.48 -1.35
C LEU A 47 -20.33 19.75 -0.47
N VAL A 48 -19.93 21.00 -0.33
CA VAL A 48 -18.86 21.45 0.58
C VAL A 48 -19.18 21.07 2.03
N VAL A 49 -20.38 21.42 2.51
CA VAL A 49 -20.83 21.04 3.87
C VAL A 49 -20.82 19.51 4.04
N PHE A 50 -21.29 18.77 3.05
CA PHE A 50 -21.26 17.31 3.06
C PHE A 50 -19.84 16.75 3.15
N ILE A 51 -18.84 17.33 2.44
CA ILE A 51 -17.43 16.92 2.50
C ILE A 51 -16.83 17.21 3.88
N ILE A 52 -17.14 18.38 4.45
CA ILE A 52 -16.62 18.80 5.78
C ILE A 52 -17.07 17.83 6.87
N ILE A 53 -18.33 17.41 6.86
CA ILE A 53 -18.92 16.51 7.87
C ILE A 53 -18.35 15.09 7.79
N LYS A 54 -17.84 14.66 6.62
CA LYS A 54 -17.24 13.33 6.49
C LYS A 54 -16.00 13.17 7.37
N ARG A 55 -15.79 11.94 7.86
CA ARG A 55 -14.56 11.52 8.53
C ARG A 55 -13.54 11.06 7.50
N ASP A 56 -13.10 11.96 6.63
CA ASP A 56 -11.99 11.73 5.70
C ASP A 56 -10.80 12.60 6.15
N GLU A 57 -9.61 12.27 5.67
CA GLU A 57 -8.38 13.02 5.95
C GLU A 57 -8.50 14.50 5.58
N THR A 58 -7.99 15.40 6.45
CA THR A 58 -8.19 16.86 6.31
C THR A 58 -7.59 17.40 5.01
N ALA A 59 -6.38 16.98 4.66
CA ALA A 59 -5.73 17.40 3.42
C ALA A 59 -6.52 16.96 2.18
N TYR A 60 -7.10 15.76 2.20
CA TYR A 60 -7.97 15.26 1.13
C TYR A 60 -9.25 16.08 1.00
N LYS A 61 -9.86 16.50 2.11
CA LYS A 61 -11.02 17.41 2.10
C LYS A 61 -10.65 18.76 1.50
N LEU A 62 -9.56 19.38 1.98
CA LEU A 62 -9.10 20.68 1.51
C LEU A 62 -8.87 20.71 -0.01
N LEU A 63 -8.24 19.67 -0.56
CA LEU A 63 -8.08 19.54 -2.00
C LEU A 63 -9.42 19.59 -2.74
N TRP A 64 -10.39 18.77 -2.32
CA TRP A 64 -11.70 18.71 -2.99
C TRP A 64 -12.49 19.99 -2.82
N LEU A 65 -12.41 20.65 -1.66
CA LEU A 65 -13.01 21.96 -1.45
C LEU A 65 -12.44 23.00 -2.43
N LEU A 66 -11.11 23.02 -2.59
CA LEU A 66 -10.47 23.93 -3.52
C LEU A 66 -10.89 23.65 -4.96
N VAL A 67 -10.92 22.40 -5.40
CA VAL A 67 -11.34 22.01 -6.76
C VAL A 67 -12.80 22.37 -7.02
N ILE A 68 -13.70 22.10 -6.06
CA ILE A 68 -15.14 22.38 -6.21
C ILE A 68 -15.40 23.91 -6.21
N LEU A 69 -14.75 24.66 -5.33
CA LEU A 69 -14.93 26.12 -5.26
C LEU A 69 -14.34 26.83 -6.47
N SER A 70 -13.23 26.32 -7.04
CA SER A 70 -12.61 26.88 -8.24
C SER A 70 -13.39 26.55 -9.51
N LEU A 71 -13.93 25.35 -9.63
CA LEU A 71 -14.63 24.82 -10.81
C LEU A 71 -15.90 24.06 -10.37
N PRO A 72 -16.99 24.74 -10.02
CA PRO A 72 -18.12 24.11 -9.34
C PRO A 72 -18.70 22.89 -10.07
N LEU A 73 -18.94 22.96 -11.36
CA LEU A 73 -19.52 21.87 -12.14
C LEU A 73 -18.51 20.72 -12.34
N VAL A 74 -17.32 21.04 -12.85
CA VAL A 74 -16.26 20.04 -13.12
C VAL A 74 -15.74 19.45 -11.81
N GLY A 75 -15.51 20.30 -10.82
CA GLY A 75 -15.04 19.86 -9.50
C GLY A 75 -16.02 18.94 -8.79
N ALA A 76 -17.32 19.27 -8.83
CA ALA A 76 -18.36 18.39 -8.29
C ALA A 76 -18.41 17.04 -9.03
N LEU A 77 -18.33 17.05 -10.37
CA LEU A 77 -18.31 15.82 -11.17
C LEU A 77 -17.07 14.97 -10.86
N LEU A 78 -15.89 15.59 -10.83
CA LEU A 78 -14.64 14.90 -10.47
C LEU A 78 -14.70 14.33 -9.05
N TYR A 79 -15.27 15.07 -8.10
CA TYR A 79 -15.45 14.57 -6.75
C TYR A 79 -16.38 13.35 -6.70
N LEU A 80 -17.49 13.40 -7.44
CA LEU A 80 -18.43 12.27 -7.50
C LEU A 80 -17.80 11.01 -8.11
N LEU A 81 -16.94 11.19 -9.11
CA LEU A 81 -16.26 10.09 -9.81
C LEU A 81 -15.05 9.55 -9.04
N PHE A 82 -14.23 10.42 -8.45
CA PHE A 82 -12.93 10.05 -7.89
C PHE A 82 -12.81 10.30 -6.38
N GLY A 83 -13.51 11.28 -5.84
CA GLY A 83 -13.41 11.69 -4.44
C GLY A 83 -14.39 10.97 -3.51
N ASN A 84 -15.48 10.43 -4.05
CA ASN A 84 -16.52 9.85 -3.23
C ASN A 84 -16.35 8.34 -3.04
N LYS A 85 -16.11 7.90 -1.80
CA LYS A 85 -16.03 6.47 -1.43
C LYS A 85 -17.31 5.65 -1.74
N ARG A 86 -18.40 6.30 -2.18
CA ARG A 86 -19.62 5.59 -2.63
C ARG A 86 -19.37 4.69 -3.84
N THR A 87 -18.43 5.03 -4.69
CA THR A 87 -18.01 4.21 -5.85
C THR A 87 -17.46 2.85 -5.44
N ALA A 88 -16.92 2.74 -4.24
CA ALA A 88 -16.40 1.50 -3.67
C ALA A 88 -17.45 0.62 -2.95
N ARG A 89 -18.72 1.04 -2.90
CA ARG A 89 -19.79 0.27 -2.22
C ARG A 89 -19.95 -1.17 -2.73
N PRO A 90 -19.91 -1.45 -4.04
CA PRO A 90 -19.98 -2.83 -4.54
C PRO A 90 -18.79 -3.67 -4.06
N LEU A 91 -17.59 -3.09 -4.09
CA LEU A 91 -16.37 -3.70 -3.60
C LEU A 91 -16.48 -4.04 -2.10
N LYS A 92 -16.90 -3.05 -1.30
CA LYS A 92 -17.12 -3.22 0.15
C LYS A 92 -18.15 -4.32 0.45
N ARG A 93 -19.27 -4.34 -0.28
CA ARG A 93 -20.34 -5.35 -0.08
C ARG A 93 -19.83 -6.77 -0.33
N ARG A 94 -19.08 -6.98 -1.42
CA ARG A 94 -18.51 -8.30 -1.75
C ARG A 94 -17.54 -8.78 -0.67
N LEU A 95 -16.62 -7.93 -0.24
CA LEU A 95 -15.67 -8.28 0.84
C LEU A 95 -16.40 -8.56 2.15
N GLN A 96 -17.39 -7.74 2.54
CA GLN A 96 -18.18 -7.96 3.76
C GLN A 96 -19.02 -9.25 3.70
N GLN A 97 -19.50 -9.66 2.52
CA GLN A 97 -20.22 -10.92 2.36
C GLN A 97 -19.30 -12.11 2.65
N VAL A 98 -18.07 -12.10 2.08
CA VAL A 98 -17.07 -13.13 2.34
C VAL A 98 -16.67 -13.14 3.81
N GLN A 99 -16.36 -11.99 4.41
CA GLN A 99 -16.01 -11.90 5.83
C GLN A 99 -17.10 -12.42 6.76
N LYS A 100 -18.37 -12.19 6.45
CA LYS A 100 -19.51 -12.72 7.24
C LYS A 100 -19.67 -14.23 7.09
N SER A 101 -19.45 -14.78 5.88
CA SER A 101 -19.57 -16.22 5.65
C SER A 101 -18.40 -17.02 6.23
N CYS A 102 -17.25 -16.38 6.40
CA CYS A 102 -16.05 -17.01 6.94
C CYS A 102 -16.07 -17.15 8.47
N ASN A 103 -17.13 -16.62 9.14
CA ASN A 103 -17.32 -16.68 10.59
C ASN A 103 -16.01 -16.43 11.34
N PRO A 104 -15.59 -15.15 11.52
CA PRO A 104 -14.33 -14.86 12.17
C PRO A 104 -14.33 -15.54 13.52
N GLN A 105 -13.45 -16.51 13.69
CA GLN A 105 -13.26 -17.14 14.99
C GLN A 105 -12.82 -16.04 15.95
N PRO A 106 -13.42 -15.95 17.16
CA PRO A 106 -12.96 -14.98 18.12
C PRO A 106 -11.47 -15.19 18.36
N LEU A 107 -10.71 -14.09 18.19
CA LEU A 107 -9.28 -14.10 18.48
C LEU A 107 -9.08 -14.60 19.91
N PRO A 108 -8.11 -15.46 20.17
CA PRO A 108 -7.85 -15.94 21.51
C PRO A 108 -7.48 -14.76 22.40
N ILE A 109 -8.33 -14.44 23.39
CA ILE A 109 -7.97 -13.52 24.47
C ILE A 109 -6.89 -14.20 25.29
N LYS A 110 -5.68 -13.69 25.27
CA LYS A 110 -4.60 -14.28 26.05
C LYS A 110 -3.54 -13.31 26.51
N GLU A 111 -2.96 -13.79 27.62
CA GLU A 111 -1.71 -13.28 28.15
C GLU A 111 -0.66 -13.31 27.05
N ALA A 112 -0.51 -12.17 26.40
CA ALA A 112 0.49 -11.97 25.39
C ALA A 112 1.88 -11.89 26.07
N PRO A 113 2.97 -12.21 25.37
CA PRO A 113 4.33 -12.27 25.90
C PRO A 113 4.91 -10.89 26.23
N PHE A 114 4.10 -10.02 26.82
CA PHE A 114 4.44 -8.62 27.10
C PHE A 114 4.76 -8.37 28.57
N ASP A 115 5.41 -9.32 29.23
CA ASP A 115 5.81 -9.18 30.63
C ASP A 115 6.56 -7.87 30.86
N GLY A 116 5.93 -6.97 31.62
CA GLY A 116 6.44 -5.64 31.91
C GLY A 116 6.18 -4.57 30.82
N GLU A 117 5.74 -4.91 29.62
CA GLU A 117 5.49 -3.96 28.52
C GLU A 117 3.99 -3.74 28.26
N LYS A 118 3.28 -3.26 29.28
CA LYS A 118 1.80 -3.04 29.25
C LYS A 118 1.34 -2.28 28.00
N ARG A 119 2.08 -1.26 27.59
CA ARG A 119 1.72 -0.41 26.45
C ARG A 119 1.82 -1.16 25.12
N MET A 120 2.87 -1.95 24.93
CA MET A 120 3.01 -2.81 23.76
C MET A 120 1.87 -3.85 23.68
N GLY A 121 1.52 -4.46 24.82
CA GLY A 121 0.38 -5.37 24.88
C GLY A 121 -0.96 -4.69 24.55
N GLN A 122 -1.13 -3.40 24.81
CA GLN A 122 -2.30 -2.62 24.40
C GLN A 122 -2.30 -2.37 22.90
N THR A 123 -1.15 -2.00 22.32
CA THR A 123 -0.97 -1.83 20.87
C THR A 123 -1.33 -3.10 20.11
N VAL A 124 -0.82 -4.25 20.54
CA VAL A 124 -1.10 -5.52 19.88
C VAL A 124 -2.59 -5.89 19.98
N ARG A 125 -3.20 -5.79 21.16
CA ARG A 125 -4.65 -6.03 21.30
C ARG A 125 -5.48 -5.13 20.39
N TRP A 126 -5.15 -3.83 20.37
CA TRP A 126 -5.82 -2.89 19.47
C TRP A 126 -5.66 -3.31 18.00
N LEU A 127 -4.45 -3.73 17.58
CA LEU A 127 -4.18 -4.13 16.22
C LEU A 127 -4.94 -5.43 15.86
N GLU A 128 -4.97 -6.43 16.77
CA GLU A 128 -5.76 -7.67 16.61
C GLU A 128 -7.26 -7.37 16.47
N GLU A 129 -7.81 -6.53 17.34
CA GLU A 129 -9.24 -6.14 17.31
C GLU A 129 -9.60 -5.41 16.02
N LYS A 130 -8.72 -4.53 15.53
CA LYS A 130 -8.95 -3.75 14.31
C LYS A 130 -8.83 -4.56 13.05
N THR A 131 -7.83 -5.43 12.98
CA THR A 131 -7.49 -6.17 11.78
C THR A 131 -8.16 -7.53 11.71
N GLN A 132 -8.55 -8.09 12.87
CA GLN A 132 -9.05 -9.46 13.04
C GLN A 132 -8.00 -10.52 12.67
N TYR A 133 -6.71 -10.16 12.73
CA TYR A 133 -5.59 -11.09 12.57
C TYR A 133 -4.85 -11.25 13.88
N PRO A 134 -4.53 -12.49 14.28
CA PRO A 134 -3.83 -12.74 15.54
C PRO A 134 -2.34 -12.47 15.43
N MET A 135 -1.73 -12.09 16.54
CA MET A 135 -0.29 -12.18 16.70
C MET A 135 0.10 -13.65 16.89
N CYS A 136 1.06 -14.11 16.11
CA CYS A 136 1.54 -15.49 16.12
C CYS A 136 3.01 -15.57 16.49
N ALA A 137 3.43 -16.66 17.13
CA ALA A 137 4.84 -17.01 17.24
C ALA A 137 5.38 -17.40 15.86
N VAL A 138 6.58 -16.97 15.56
CA VAL A 138 7.26 -17.23 14.28
C VAL A 138 8.17 -18.43 14.43
N GLU A 139 8.05 -19.42 13.55
CA GLU A 139 8.96 -20.57 13.53
C GLU A 139 10.29 -20.18 12.88
N GLN A 140 10.22 -19.62 11.69
CA GLN A 140 11.36 -19.10 10.95
C GLN A 140 10.98 -17.84 10.17
N VAL A 141 11.84 -16.84 10.21
CA VAL A 141 11.76 -15.67 9.33
C VAL A 141 13.12 -15.42 8.70
N ARG A 142 13.11 -15.05 7.42
CA ARG A 142 14.29 -14.62 6.69
C ARG A 142 14.04 -13.29 6.04
N TYR A 143 14.90 -12.32 6.32
CA TYR A 143 14.91 -11.02 5.69
C TYR A 143 15.74 -11.04 4.40
N TYR A 144 15.28 -10.32 3.39
CA TYR A 144 15.99 -10.11 2.14
C TYR A 144 16.18 -8.61 1.92
N PRO A 145 17.42 -8.14 1.94
CA PRO A 145 17.74 -6.73 1.69
C PRO A 145 17.57 -6.33 0.23
N LEU A 146 17.47 -7.30 -0.70
CA LEU A 146 17.30 -7.11 -2.13
C LEU A 146 16.42 -8.20 -2.73
N GLY A 147 15.74 -7.88 -3.84
CA GLY A 147 14.94 -8.86 -4.58
C GLY A 147 15.76 -9.98 -5.22
N ASP A 148 16.98 -9.67 -5.64
CA ASP A 148 17.95 -10.65 -6.18
C ASP A 148 18.23 -11.77 -5.17
N ASN A 149 18.22 -11.45 -3.88
CA ASN A 149 18.41 -12.45 -2.82
C ASN A 149 17.14 -13.26 -2.53
N MET A 150 15.94 -12.67 -2.74
CA MET A 150 14.65 -13.32 -2.47
C MET A 150 14.23 -14.26 -3.61
N PHE A 151 14.46 -13.87 -4.85
CA PHE A 151 13.95 -14.56 -6.02
C PHE A 151 14.41 -16.04 -6.14
N PRO A 152 15.68 -16.39 -5.91
CA PRO A 152 16.12 -17.80 -5.93
C PRO A 152 15.39 -18.68 -4.90
N ASP A 153 15.14 -18.14 -3.69
CA ASP A 153 14.42 -18.86 -2.64
C ASP A 153 12.94 -19.02 -3.00
N MET A 154 12.32 -17.99 -3.63
CA MET A 154 10.95 -18.11 -4.16
C MET A 154 10.82 -19.25 -5.16
N LEU A 155 11.75 -19.37 -6.10
CA LEU A 155 11.76 -20.46 -7.09
C LEU A 155 12.00 -21.82 -6.44
N ALA A 156 12.87 -21.89 -5.43
CA ALA A 156 13.13 -23.14 -4.71
C ALA A 156 11.88 -23.63 -3.96
N ASP A 157 11.17 -22.72 -3.27
CA ASP A 157 9.95 -23.08 -2.56
C ASP A 157 8.79 -23.41 -3.52
N LEU A 158 8.67 -22.71 -4.67
CA LEU A 158 7.72 -23.06 -5.73
C LEU A 158 7.92 -24.50 -6.24
N LYS A 159 9.18 -24.90 -6.48
CA LYS A 159 9.52 -26.28 -6.88
C LYS A 159 9.12 -27.35 -5.85
N ASN A 160 9.06 -26.97 -4.60
CA ASN A 160 8.71 -27.87 -3.50
C ASN A 160 7.22 -27.88 -3.15
N ALA A 161 6.40 -27.03 -3.76
CA ALA A 161 4.96 -26.93 -3.52
C ALA A 161 4.23 -28.25 -3.80
N ARG A 162 3.26 -28.62 -2.93
CA ARG A 162 2.53 -29.88 -3.00
C ARG A 162 1.02 -29.72 -3.05
N ASN A 163 0.45 -28.67 -2.45
CA ASN A 163 -0.99 -28.53 -2.26
C ASN A 163 -1.54 -27.26 -2.95
N SER A 164 -0.91 -26.10 -2.71
CA SER A 164 -1.44 -24.83 -3.20
C SER A 164 -0.35 -23.78 -3.43
N ILE A 165 -0.53 -22.95 -4.46
CA ILE A 165 0.28 -21.77 -4.73
C ILE A 165 -0.64 -20.60 -5.02
N TYR A 166 -0.58 -19.54 -4.19
CA TYR A 166 -1.35 -18.33 -4.35
C TYR A 166 -0.42 -17.14 -4.59
N VAL A 167 -0.66 -16.45 -5.71
CA VAL A 167 0.16 -15.32 -6.19
C VAL A 167 -0.71 -14.08 -6.24
N GLU A 168 -0.35 -13.03 -5.50
CA GLU A 168 -1.07 -11.76 -5.49
C GLU A 168 -0.08 -10.60 -5.54
N TYR A 169 -0.10 -9.85 -6.66
CA TYR A 169 0.85 -8.77 -6.88
C TYR A 169 0.21 -7.54 -7.55
N PHE A 170 0.67 -6.35 -7.13
CA PHE A 170 0.26 -5.09 -7.73
C PHE A 170 0.78 -4.93 -9.16
N ILE A 171 2.08 -5.23 -9.39
CA ILE A 171 2.70 -5.21 -10.71
C ILE A 171 3.16 -6.61 -11.06
N ILE A 172 2.69 -7.07 -12.22
CA ILE A 172 3.26 -8.22 -12.92
C ILE A 172 3.74 -7.70 -14.28
N GLU A 173 4.98 -8.02 -14.64
CA GLU A 173 5.59 -7.63 -15.90
C GLU A 173 6.29 -8.84 -16.52
N PRO A 174 5.97 -9.22 -17.77
CA PRO A 174 6.67 -10.27 -18.49
C PRO A 174 8.18 -9.95 -18.55
N GLY A 175 8.99 -10.97 -18.34
CA GLY A 175 10.44 -10.89 -18.25
C GLY A 175 11.00 -12.09 -17.52
N HIS A 176 12.30 -12.13 -17.29
CA HIS A 176 12.99 -13.28 -16.69
C HIS A 176 12.34 -13.74 -15.37
N MET A 177 12.06 -12.79 -14.46
CA MET A 177 11.48 -13.11 -13.15
C MET A 177 10.08 -13.74 -13.28
N TRP A 178 9.20 -13.10 -14.06
CA TRP A 178 7.82 -13.59 -14.23
C TRP A 178 7.77 -14.90 -15.00
N ASP A 179 8.53 -15.02 -16.10
CA ASP A 179 8.53 -16.21 -16.96
C ASP A 179 9.05 -17.43 -16.19
N ALA A 180 10.09 -17.28 -15.35
CA ALA A 180 10.56 -18.36 -14.50
C ALA A 180 9.50 -18.81 -13.48
N ILE A 181 8.76 -17.86 -12.86
CA ILE A 181 7.66 -18.18 -11.95
C ILE A 181 6.54 -18.90 -12.70
N VAL A 182 6.07 -18.40 -13.87
CA VAL A 182 4.99 -19.03 -14.64
C VAL A 182 5.33 -20.45 -15.06
N ASN A 183 6.58 -20.70 -15.45
CA ASN A 183 7.03 -22.05 -15.80
C ASN A 183 6.89 -23.02 -14.62
N GLU A 184 7.24 -22.61 -13.41
CA GLU A 184 7.04 -23.42 -12.20
C GLU A 184 5.54 -23.59 -11.87
N LEU A 185 4.74 -22.53 -12.01
CA LEU A 185 3.29 -22.60 -11.81
C LEU A 185 2.61 -23.60 -12.76
N GLU A 186 3.03 -23.64 -14.04
CA GLU A 186 2.53 -24.56 -15.06
C GLU A 186 2.86 -26.02 -14.67
N VAL A 187 4.13 -26.29 -14.32
CA VAL A 187 4.56 -27.61 -13.87
C VAL A 187 3.77 -28.07 -12.63
N LYS A 188 3.53 -27.17 -11.69
CA LYS A 188 2.76 -27.47 -10.47
C LYS A 188 1.29 -27.71 -10.73
N MET A 189 0.67 -26.95 -11.64
CA MET A 189 -0.70 -27.21 -12.12
C MET A 189 -0.84 -28.62 -12.71
N GLU A 190 0.11 -29.04 -13.55
CA GLU A 190 0.12 -30.39 -14.13
C GLU A 190 0.26 -31.48 -13.05
N GLN A 191 0.90 -31.18 -11.92
CA GLN A 191 1.01 -32.07 -10.77
C GLN A 191 -0.22 -32.07 -9.86
N GLY A 192 -1.26 -31.27 -10.19
CA GLY A 192 -2.50 -31.19 -9.42
C GLY A 192 -2.47 -30.21 -8.23
N VAL A 193 -1.47 -29.33 -8.16
CA VAL A 193 -1.40 -28.26 -7.16
C VAL A 193 -2.44 -27.18 -7.49
N ASP A 194 -3.16 -26.65 -6.50
CA ASP A 194 -4.13 -25.53 -6.64
C ASP A 194 -3.39 -24.21 -6.84
N VAL A 195 -3.23 -23.77 -8.09
CA VAL A 195 -2.54 -22.53 -8.45
C VAL A 195 -3.53 -21.42 -8.75
N ARG A 196 -3.37 -20.24 -8.14
CA ARG A 196 -4.24 -19.08 -8.35
C ARG A 196 -3.46 -17.78 -8.40
N VAL A 197 -3.85 -16.87 -9.31
CA VAL A 197 -3.18 -15.58 -9.51
C VAL A 197 -4.17 -14.43 -9.41
N ILE A 198 -3.85 -13.43 -8.59
CA ILE A 198 -4.52 -12.13 -8.54
C ILE A 198 -3.51 -11.06 -8.95
N TYR A 199 -3.92 -10.13 -9.81
CA TYR A 199 -3.11 -8.95 -10.11
C TYR A 199 -3.98 -7.67 -10.13
N ASP A 200 -3.37 -6.54 -9.80
CA ASP A 200 -4.07 -5.25 -9.91
C ASP A 200 -4.12 -4.77 -11.36
N ASP A 201 -5.31 -4.51 -11.89
CA ASP A 201 -5.49 -4.13 -13.31
C ASP A 201 -4.87 -2.77 -13.65
N LEU A 202 -4.85 -1.82 -12.70
CA LEU A 202 -4.24 -0.51 -12.92
C LEU A 202 -2.72 -0.56 -12.69
N GLY A 203 -2.25 -1.25 -11.65
CA GLY A 203 -0.84 -1.44 -11.36
C GLY A 203 -0.09 -2.11 -12.51
N SER A 204 -0.72 -3.09 -13.15
CA SER A 204 -0.16 -3.84 -14.27
C SER A 204 -0.63 -3.37 -15.67
N ILE A 205 -1.26 -2.18 -15.76
CA ILE A 205 -1.95 -1.71 -16.99
C ILE A 205 -1.03 -1.56 -18.20
N SER A 206 0.22 -1.21 -17.98
CA SER A 206 1.22 -0.99 -19.04
C SER A 206 1.97 -2.26 -19.42
N SER A 207 2.03 -3.25 -18.52
CA SER A 207 2.89 -4.42 -18.63
C SER A 207 2.13 -5.73 -18.82
N PHE A 208 0.99 -5.91 -18.13
CA PHE A 208 0.23 -7.15 -18.13
C PHE A 208 -1.15 -6.95 -18.75
N ASN A 209 -1.34 -7.44 -19.96
CA ASN A 209 -2.54 -7.20 -20.76
C ASN A 209 -3.41 -8.46 -20.95
N PHE A 210 -4.52 -8.34 -21.70
CA PHE A 210 -5.41 -9.47 -21.95
C PHE A 210 -4.77 -10.68 -22.66
N SER A 211 -3.70 -10.49 -23.45
CA SER A 211 -2.99 -11.61 -24.06
C SER A 211 -2.26 -12.44 -23.01
N ASN A 212 -1.63 -11.81 -22.02
CA ASN A 212 -0.96 -12.49 -20.90
C ASN A 212 -1.97 -13.29 -20.07
N VAL A 213 -3.12 -12.69 -19.73
CA VAL A 213 -4.20 -13.41 -19.02
C VAL A 213 -4.72 -14.59 -19.83
N ARG A 214 -4.87 -14.44 -21.17
CA ARG A 214 -5.29 -15.55 -22.06
C ARG A 214 -4.24 -16.65 -22.09
N GLU A 215 -2.97 -16.30 -22.05
CA GLU A 215 -1.86 -17.26 -22.01
C GLU A 215 -1.90 -18.08 -20.71
N LEU A 216 -2.04 -17.44 -19.55
CA LEU A 216 -2.22 -18.15 -18.28
C LEU A 216 -3.43 -19.10 -18.31
N LYS A 217 -4.55 -18.63 -18.87
CA LYS A 217 -5.74 -19.50 -19.03
C LYS A 217 -5.50 -20.71 -19.95
N LYS A 218 -4.70 -20.56 -21.02
CA LYS A 218 -4.32 -21.68 -21.88
C LYS A 218 -3.46 -22.70 -21.13
N LYS A 219 -2.63 -22.24 -20.20
CA LYS A 219 -1.83 -23.08 -19.29
C LYS A 219 -2.65 -23.65 -18.12
N GLY A 220 -3.97 -23.41 -18.08
CA GLY A 220 -4.87 -23.87 -17.02
C GLY A 220 -4.80 -23.04 -15.72
N ILE A 221 -3.99 -21.99 -15.66
CA ILE A 221 -3.77 -21.18 -14.45
C ILE A 221 -4.91 -20.15 -14.29
N PRO A 222 -5.78 -20.26 -13.26
CA PRO A 222 -6.80 -19.27 -12.97
C PRO A 222 -6.16 -17.93 -12.59
N CYS A 223 -6.58 -16.87 -13.28
CA CYS A 223 -6.06 -15.53 -13.07
C CYS A 223 -7.19 -14.50 -13.08
N ILE A 224 -7.29 -13.66 -12.05
CA ILE A 224 -8.29 -12.61 -11.95
C ILE A 224 -7.65 -11.22 -11.86
N PRO A 225 -8.16 -10.24 -12.66
CA PRO A 225 -7.80 -8.83 -12.49
C PRO A 225 -8.56 -8.25 -11.31
N PHE A 226 -7.85 -7.69 -10.33
CA PHE A 226 -8.49 -6.97 -9.25
C PHE A 226 -8.92 -5.58 -9.71
N ASN A 227 -10.17 -5.21 -9.38
CA ASN A 227 -10.79 -3.90 -9.61
C ASN A 227 -10.47 -3.30 -10.99
N PRO A 228 -10.96 -3.89 -12.09
CA PRO A 228 -10.66 -3.45 -13.45
C PRO A 228 -10.88 -1.96 -13.63
N PHE A 229 -9.87 -1.26 -14.17
CA PHE A 229 -9.92 0.20 -14.27
C PHE A 229 -10.86 0.65 -15.37
N LEU A 230 -11.95 1.30 -14.95
CA LEU A 230 -12.90 1.99 -15.81
C LEU A 230 -13.02 3.44 -15.34
N ALA A 231 -12.52 4.39 -16.15
CA ALA A 231 -12.46 5.80 -15.77
C ALA A 231 -13.82 6.36 -15.33
N LEU A 232 -14.91 6.00 -16.05
CA LEU A 232 -16.28 6.41 -15.72
C LEU A 232 -16.80 5.85 -14.38
N LYS A 233 -16.19 4.79 -13.84
CA LYS A 233 -16.57 4.20 -12.55
C LYS A 233 -15.72 4.70 -11.39
N GLY A 234 -14.81 5.64 -11.62
CA GLY A 234 -13.96 6.19 -10.55
C GLY A 234 -13.06 5.15 -9.86
N THR A 235 -12.63 4.11 -10.58
CA THR A 235 -11.86 3.00 -10.01
C THR A 235 -10.35 3.26 -9.96
N ALA A 236 -9.91 4.53 -9.98
CA ALA A 236 -8.50 4.89 -9.85
C ALA A 236 -7.95 4.64 -8.44
N ASN A 237 -8.79 4.79 -7.42
CA ASN A 237 -8.49 4.46 -6.03
C ASN A 237 -8.87 2.99 -5.73
N TYR A 238 -8.63 2.55 -4.50
CA TYR A 238 -8.97 1.19 -4.05
C TYR A 238 -8.21 0.12 -4.84
N ARG A 239 -6.90 0.37 -5.06
CA ARG A 239 -6.01 -0.57 -5.74
C ARG A 239 -5.49 -1.61 -4.77
N ASP A 240 -5.24 -2.80 -5.27
CA ASP A 240 -4.58 -3.85 -4.51
C ASP A 240 -3.06 -3.70 -4.62
N HIS A 241 -2.47 -3.02 -3.65
CA HIS A 241 -1.02 -2.77 -3.62
C HIS A 241 -0.25 -3.85 -2.87
N ARG A 242 -0.91 -4.94 -2.47
CA ARG A 242 -0.29 -6.06 -1.76
C ARG A 242 0.62 -6.87 -2.69
N LYS A 243 1.58 -7.55 -2.09
CA LYS A 243 2.54 -8.42 -2.76
C LYS A 243 2.74 -9.65 -1.88
N MET A 244 2.21 -10.78 -2.35
CA MET A 244 2.24 -12.02 -1.59
C MET A 244 2.42 -13.21 -2.53
N LEU A 245 3.33 -14.11 -2.15
CA LEU A 245 3.41 -15.47 -2.67
C LEU A 245 3.22 -16.41 -1.49
N ILE A 246 2.22 -17.29 -1.58
CA ILE A 246 1.85 -18.20 -0.50
C ILE A 246 1.91 -19.62 -1.05
N ILE A 247 2.60 -20.51 -0.36
CA ILE A 247 2.83 -21.89 -0.77
C ILE A 247 2.38 -22.83 0.34
N ASP A 248 1.47 -23.75 0.01
CA ASP A 248 0.97 -24.83 0.86
C ASP A 248 0.37 -24.37 2.20
N ASN A 249 0.05 -23.07 2.38
CA ASN A 249 -0.31 -22.47 3.66
C ASN A 249 0.77 -22.68 4.75
N GLU A 250 2.01 -22.91 4.35
CA GLU A 250 3.18 -23.17 5.21
C GLU A 250 4.28 -22.13 5.02
N VAL A 251 4.41 -21.55 3.81
CA VAL A 251 5.41 -20.54 3.47
C VAL A 251 4.72 -19.32 2.87
N ALA A 252 5.13 -18.13 3.31
CA ALA A 252 4.71 -16.88 2.67
C ALA A 252 5.90 -15.96 2.43
N TYR A 253 5.88 -15.28 1.28
CA TYR A 253 6.75 -14.18 0.91
C TYR A 253 5.96 -12.89 0.82
N SER A 254 6.50 -11.82 1.36
CA SER A 254 5.93 -10.47 1.21
C SER A 254 7.00 -9.38 1.32
N GLY A 255 6.59 -8.13 1.12
CA GLY A 255 7.48 -6.96 1.13
C GLY A 255 7.14 -5.95 0.04
N GLY A 256 8.12 -5.15 -0.38
CA GLY A 256 7.94 -4.14 -1.43
C GLY A 256 8.07 -4.66 -2.85
N ILE A 257 8.67 -5.84 -3.03
CA ILE A 257 9.11 -6.43 -4.30
C ILE A 257 7.90 -6.85 -5.15
N ASN A 258 7.79 -6.33 -6.39
CA ASN A 258 6.84 -6.79 -7.40
C ASN A 258 7.49 -7.82 -8.34
N LEU A 259 6.70 -8.42 -9.24
CA LEU A 259 7.19 -9.40 -10.21
C LEU A 259 7.60 -8.70 -11.52
N SER A 260 8.83 -8.20 -11.55
CA SER A 260 9.43 -7.54 -12.72
C SER A 260 10.96 -7.51 -12.55
N ASP A 261 11.68 -7.59 -13.66
CA ASP A 261 13.14 -7.73 -13.72
C ASP A 261 13.92 -6.60 -13.06
N ARG A 262 13.35 -5.39 -12.98
CA ARG A 262 13.94 -4.27 -12.24
C ARG A 262 14.03 -4.52 -10.74
N TYR A 263 13.11 -5.30 -10.16
CA TYR A 263 13.12 -5.60 -8.71
C TYR A 263 14.19 -6.61 -8.31
N ILE A 264 14.73 -7.34 -9.29
CA ILE A 264 15.86 -8.26 -9.12
C ILE A 264 17.12 -7.74 -9.80
N ASN A 265 17.20 -6.45 -10.07
CA ASN A 265 18.36 -5.75 -10.64
C ASN A 265 18.89 -6.34 -11.96
N LEU A 266 18.04 -6.94 -12.79
CA LEU A 266 18.37 -7.27 -14.18
C LEU A 266 18.16 -6.08 -15.12
N GLU A 267 17.33 -5.13 -14.71
CA GLU A 267 17.10 -3.85 -15.40
C GLU A 267 17.35 -2.69 -14.44
N HIS A 268 17.96 -1.61 -14.92
CA HIS A 268 18.37 -0.47 -14.11
C HIS A 268 17.80 0.88 -14.59
N PRO A 269 16.47 1.02 -14.78
CA PRO A 269 15.90 2.25 -15.33
C PRO A 269 16.14 3.48 -14.44
N TYR A 270 16.35 3.27 -13.14
CA TYR A 270 16.59 4.30 -12.12
C TYR A 270 17.83 3.99 -11.26
N GLY A 271 18.87 3.41 -11.86
CA GLY A 271 20.04 2.91 -11.14
C GLY A 271 19.72 1.63 -10.36
N HIS A 272 20.49 1.37 -9.30
CA HIS A 272 20.29 0.19 -8.46
C HIS A 272 18.93 0.25 -7.75
N TRP A 273 18.16 -0.83 -7.87
CA TRP A 273 16.84 -0.95 -7.26
C TRP A 273 16.96 -1.59 -5.87
N LYS A 274 16.77 -0.79 -4.83
CA LYS A 274 16.79 -1.23 -3.43
C LYS A 274 15.38 -1.49 -2.94
N ASP A 275 14.98 -2.75 -2.86
CA ASP A 275 13.70 -3.15 -2.27
C ASP A 275 13.89 -4.33 -1.33
N THR A 276 12.99 -4.49 -0.38
CA THR A 276 13.10 -5.47 0.69
C THR A 276 11.93 -6.41 0.73
N GLY A 277 12.18 -7.63 1.16
CA GLY A 277 11.16 -8.64 1.38
C GLY A 277 11.51 -9.55 2.54
N PHE A 278 10.61 -10.45 2.86
CA PHE A 278 10.82 -11.49 3.84
C PHE A 278 10.12 -12.78 3.44
N ARG A 279 10.63 -13.89 3.95
CA ARG A 279 10.03 -15.22 3.93
C ARG A 279 9.67 -15.60 5.37
N ILE A 280 8.49 -16.16 5.57
CA ILE A 280 8.01 -16.61 6.87
C ILE A 280 7.37 -17.98 6.77
N THR A 281 7.46 -18.79 7.84
CA THR A 281 6.86 -20.13 7.92
C THR A 281 5.99 -20.30 9.15
N GLY A 282 5.15 -21.33 9.13
CA GLY A 282 4.32 -21.73 10.25
C GLY A 282 3.00 -20.97 10.37
N GLU A 283 2.46 -20.86 11.58
CA GLU A 283 1.13 -20.28 11.87
C GLU A 283 0.87 -18.88 11.25
N PRO A 284 1.84 -17.95 11.19
CA PRO A 284 1.61 -16.63 10.60
C PRO A 284 1.18 -16.68 9.12
N VAL A 285 1.54 -17.73 8.38
CA VAL A 285 1.19 -17.91 6.97
C VAL A 285 -0.32 -17.98 6.75
N LYS A 286 -1.07 -18.46 7.74
CA LYS A 286 -2.54 -18.51 7.70
C LYS A 286 -3.15 -17.11 7.52
N SER A 287 -2.52 -16.06 8.05
CA SER A 287 -2.97 -14.68 7.85
C SER A 287 -2.86 -14.28 6.38
N PHE A 288 -1.76 -14.63 5.71
CA PHE A 288 -1.58 -14.36 4.27
C PHE A 288 -2.57 -15.16 3.42
N THR A 289 -2.76 -16.45 3.72
CA THR A 289 -3.75 -17.28 3.04
C THR A 289 -5.16 -16.71 3.22
N HIS A 290 -5.52 -16.25 4.42
CA HIS A 290 -6.81 -15.61 4.68
C HIS A 290 -6.98 -14.30 3.88
N MET A 291 -5.94 -13.47 3.79
CA MET A 291 -5.94 -12.24 2.98
C MET A 291 -6.20 -12.55 1.52
N PHE A 292 -5.47 -13.51 0.94
CA PHE A 292 -5.63 -13.93 -0.45
C PHE A 292 -7.03 -14.48 -0.72
N LEU A 293 -7.48 -15.45 0.08
CA LEU A 293 -8.75 -16.12 -0.12
C LEU A 293 -9.95 -15.18 0.07
N THR A 294 -9.84 -14.17 0.95
CA THR A 294 -10.86 -13.12 1.07
C THR A 294 -11.08 -12.39 -0.25
N PHE A 295 -10.01 -12.06 -0.96
CA PHE A 295 -10.11 -11.39 -2.26
C PHE A 295 -10.50 -12.36 -3.38
N TRP A 296 -9.92 -13.55 -3.39
CA TRP A 296 -10.30 -14.57 -4.36
C TRP A 296 -11.80 -14.89 -4.29
N ASN A 297 -12.32 -15.22 -3.13
CA ASN A 297 -13.74 -15.55 -2.92
C ASN A 297 -14.69 -14.37 -3.20
N ALA A 298 -14.21 -13.11 -3.01
CA ALA A 298 -15.02 -11.92 -3.29
C ALA A 298 -15.08 -11.55 -4.78
N PHE A 299 -14.04 -11.88 -5.57
CA PHE A 299 -13.88 -11.32 -6.91
C PHE A 299 -13.76 -12.38 -8.03
N SER A 300 -13.56 -13.66 -7.70
CA SER A 300 -13.65 -14.73 -8.69
C SER A 300 -15.06 -14.76 -9.32
N LEU A 301 -15.11 -14.85 -10.65
CA LEU A 301 -16.36 -14.99 -11.42
C LEU A 301 -16.82 -16.45 -11.53
N GLU A 302 -15.99 -17.37 -11.13
CA GLU A 302 -16.27 -18.81 -11.17
C GLU A 302 -17.23 -19.18 -10.05
N LYS A 303 -18.52 -19.04 -10.31
CA LYS A 303 -19.57 -19.51 -9.41
C LYS A 303 -19.56 -21.04 -9.20
N GLU A 304 -18.86 -21.76 -10.07
CA GLU A 304 -18.82 -23.23 -10.08
C GLU A 304 -17.71 -23.82 -9.19
N ALA A 305 -16.68 -23.04 -8.85
CA ALA A 305 -15.56 -23.50 -8.02
C ALA A 305 -15.76 -23.28 -6.52
N GLY A 306 -16.97 -23.17 -6.03
CA GLY A 306 -17.27 -23.02 -4.59
C GLY A 306 -16.40 -21.97 -3.83
N GLN A 307 -16.86 -21.42 -2.74
CA GLN A 307 -15.98 -20.61 -1.87
C GLN A 307 -14.91 -21.53 -1.27
N LEU A 308 -13.65 -21.16 -1.45
CA LEU A 308 -12.55 -21.88 -0.82
C LEU A 308 -12.64 -21.75 0.71
N ALA A 309 -12.39 -22.85 1.39
CA ALA A 309 -12.37 -22.88 2.83
C ALA A 309 -11.27 -21.98 3.38
N MET A 310 -11.62 -21.13 4.33
CA MET A 310 -10.66 -20.27 5.02
C MET A 310 -9.84 -21.08 6.02
N PRO A 311 -8.54 -20.77 6.20
CA PRO A 311 -7.75 -21.38 7.26
C PRO A 311 -8.34 -21.01 8.62
N THR A 312 -8.33 -21.98 9.53
CA THR A 312 -8.78 -21.77 10.92
C THR A 312 -7.58 -21.44 11.81
N TYR A 313 -7.74 -20.43 12.66
CA TYR A 313 -6.75 -20.14 13.69
C TYR A 313 -7.00 -21.03 14.92
N PRO A 314 -5.95 -21.45 15.62
CA PRO A 314 -6.12 -22.18 16.86
C PRO A 314 -6.85 -21.30 17.89
N LYS A 315 -7.75 -21.91 18.69
CA LYS A 315 -8.51 -21.20 19.75
C LYS A 315 -7.62 -20.65 20.87
N ARG A 316 -6.37 -21.04 20.86
CA ARG A 316 -5.34 -20.61 21.82
C ARG A 316 -4.05 -20.37 21.06
N TYR A 317 -3.23 -19.36 21.49
CA TYR A 317 -1.84 -19.31 21.02
C TYR A 317 -1.24 -20.69 21.33
N PRO A 318 -0.78 -21.44 20.32
CA PRO A 318 -0.01 -22.64 20.63
C PRO A 318 1.15 -22.19 21.52
N ALA A 319 1.54 -23.03 22.44
CA ALA A 319 2.81 -22.82 23.12
C ALA A 319 3.87 -22.59 22.06
N PRO A 320 4.73 -21.57 22.20
CA PRO A 320 5.76 -21.34 21.21
C PRO A 320 6.53 -22.66 20.98
N PRO A 321 6.85 -22.99 19.71
CA PRO A 321 7.68 -24.16 19.43
C PRO A 321 8.99 -24.04 20.23
N HIS A 322 9.66 -25.15 20.49
CA HIS A 322 10.91 -25.17 21.28
C HIS A 322 11.97 -24.21 20.72
N THR A 323 11.90 -23.91 19.42
CA THR A 323 12.66 -22.86 18.76
C THR A 323 11.69 -21.93 18.07
N PHE A 324 11.57 -20.67 18.50
CA PHE A 324 10.77 -19.64 17.84
C PHE A 324 11.56 -18.34 17.73
N ASP A 325 11.25 -17.59 16.68
CA ASP A 325 11.93 -16.33 16.35
C ASP A 325 11.00 -15.14 16.61
N GLY A 326 10.63 -14.95 17.88
CA GLY A 326 9.77 -13.83 18.26
C GLY A 326 8.34 -13.95 17.74
N TYR A 327 7.67 -12.81 17.57
CA TYR A 327 6.26 -12.74 17.23
C TYR A 327 6.00 -11.85 16.02
N VAL A 328 4.94 -12.17 15.28
CA VAL A 328 4.46 -11.38 14.15
C VAL A 328 2.94 -11.31 14.14
N LEU A 329 2.42 -10.14 13.77
CA LEU A 329 1.05 -9.91 13.38
C LEU A 329 1.04 -9.41 11.95
N SER A 330 0.61 -10.26 11.01
CA SER A 330 0.48 -9.90 9.60
C SER A 330 -0.99 -9.59 9.29
N TYR A 331 -1.24 -8.45 8.68
CA TYR A 331 -2.59 -7.96 8.41
C TYR A 331 -2.67 -7.23 7.06
N TYR A 332 -3.88 -7.02 6.54
CA TYR A 332 -4.10 -6.07 5.46
C TYR A 332 -4.77 -4.79 5.96
N ASP A 333 -4.36 -3.67 5.40
CA ASP A 333 -5.03 -2.39 5.59
C ASP A 333 -6.05 -2.17 4.47
N SER A 334 -7.19 -1.57 4.81
CA SER A 334 -8.31 -1.44 3.89
C SER A 334 -8.80 0.01 3.79
N PRO A 335 -8.80 0.59 2.58
CA PRO A 335 -9.30 1.95 2.36
C PRO A 335 -10.84 2.06 2.50
N LEU A 336 -11.51 0.91 2.66
CA LEU A 336 -12.97 0.84 2.82
C LEU A 336 -13.41 1.06 4.26
N ASN A 337 -12.50 0.95 5.20
CA ASN A 337 -12.69 1.30 6.60
C ASN A 337 -12.41 2.80 6.79
N HIS A 338 -12.92 3.38 7.86
CA HIS A 338 -12.69 4.81 8.16
C HIS A 338 -11.37 5.04 8.91
N GLU A 339 -10.61 3.98 9.17
CA GLU A 339 -9.41 4.01 9.98
C GLU A 339 -8.23 3.55 9.13
N ALA A 340 -7.16 4.34 9.13
CA ALA A 340 -5.89 4.01 8.51
C ALA A 340 -5.04 3.25 9.54
N THR A 341 -5.16 1.92 9.58
CA THR A 341 -4.57 1.10 10.63
C THR A 341 -3.06 1.24 10.68
N SER A 342 -2.38 1.19 9.53
CA SER A 342 -0.92 1.35 9.47
C SER A 342 -0.46 2.74 9.89
N ASN A 343 -1.20 3.82 9.55
CA ASN A 343 -0.90 5.17 10.00
C ASN A 343 -0.95 5.28 11.54
N GLN A 344 -2.03 4.76 12.13
CA GLN A 344 -2.21 4.75 13.58
C GLN A 344 -1.15 3.91 14.29
N LEU A 345 -0.77 2.76 13.69
CA LEU A 345 0.30 1.92 14.23
C LEU A 345 1.63 2.67 14.24
N PHE A 346 2.00 3.37 13.15
CA PHE A 346 3.23 4.16 13.13
C PHE A 346 3.23 5.28 14.17
N ILE A 347 2.11 6.01 14.34
CA ILE A 347 1.96 7.04 15.36
C ILE A 347 2.15 6.45 16.78
N ASP A 348 1.53 5.30 17.04
CA ASP A 348 1.63 4.64 18.33
C ASP A 348 3.06 4.14 18.62
N LEU A 349 3.71 3.51 17.63
CA LEU A 349 5.10 3.04 17.74
C LEU A 349 6.07 4.23 17.95
N LEU A 350 5.93 5.33 17.20
CA LEU A 350 6.73 6.56 17.40
C LEU A 350 6.54 7.15 18.79
N SER A 351 5.32 7.07 19.34
CA SER A 351 5.03 7.56 20.69
C SER A 351 5.70 6.71 21.79
N GLN A 352 6.01 5.44 21.50
CA GLN A 352 6.68 4.51 22.40
C GLN A 352 8.19 4.45 22.20
N SER A 353 8.70 4.93 21.06
CA SER A 353 10.12 4.93 20.75
C SER A 353 10.93 5.79 21.74
N THR A 354 12.08 5.26 22.19
CA THR A 354 12.98 5.87 23.18
C THR A 354 14.36 6.22 22.63
N ASP A 355 14.93 5.32 21.80
CA ASP A 355 16.30 5.45 21.33
C ASP A 355 16.33 5.85 19.86
N TYR A 356 15.66 5.10 19.00
CA TYR A 356 15.62 5.36 17.57
C TYR A 356 14.34 4.87 16.88
N ALA A 357 14.00 5.52 15.75
CA ALA A 357 12.90 5.15 14.86
C ALA A 357 13.29 5.42 13.40
N TRP A 358 13.55 4.39 12.60
CA TRP A 358 14.08 4.51 11.24
C TRP A 358 13.12 3.96 10.21
N PHE A 359 13.00 4.67 9.08
CA PHE A 359 12.07 4.36 8.01
C PHE A 359 12.77 4.24 6.66
N PHE A 360 12.40 3.20 5.90
CA PHE A 360 12.56 3.16 4.45
C PHE A 360 11.24 3.53 3.79
N THR A 361 11.26 4.41 2.81
CA THR A 361 10.07 4.68 1.98
C THR A 361 10.45 5.26 0.62
N PRO A 362 9.76 4.85 -0.48
CA PRO A 362 9.99 5.44 -1.79
C PRO A 362 9.38 6.82 -1.95
N TYR A 363 8.31 7.12 -1.20
CA TYR A 363 7.54 8.35 -1.27
C TYR A 363 7.26 8.87 0.13
N LEU A 364 7.25 10.21 0.28
CA LEU A 364 7.08 10.87 1.56
C LEU A 364 6.04 11.99 1.42
N MET A 365 4.79 11.65 1.68
CA MET A 365 3.66 12.57 1.65
C MET A 365 2.77 12.26 2.84
N LEU A 366 3.09 12.89 3.97
CA LEU A 366 2.52 12.59 5.28
C LEU A 366 1.24 13.40 5.55
N GLY A 367 0.32 12.80 6.30
CA GLY A 367 -0.68 13.55 7.06
C GLY A 367 -0.03 14.32 8.22
N ASP A 368 -0.70 15.36 8.67
CA ASP A 368 -0.17 16.20 9.77
C ASP A 368 0.01 15.38 11.05
N ASP A 369 -0.87 14.42 11.32
CA ASP A 369 -0.85 13.54 12.49
C ASP A 369 0.44 12.69 12.57
N LEU A 370 0.83 12.04 11.48
CA LEU A 370 2.05 11.22 11.43
C LEU A 370 3.31 12.10 11.40
N MET A 371 3.25 13.23 10.71
CA MET A 371 4.35 14.21 10.67
C MET A 371 4.61 14.77 12.08
N ASP A 372 3.58 15.16 12.81
CA ASP A 372 3.68 15.65 14.18
C ASP A 372 4.18 14.57 15.14
N ALA A 373 3.77 13.32 14.96
CA ALA A 373 4.28 12.20 15.73
C ALA A 373 5.80 11.98 15.53
N MET A 374 6.29 12.06 14.28
CA MET A 374 7.71 11.97 13.96
C MET A 374 8.50 13.13 14.59
N ILE A 375 8.01 14.36 14.45
CA ILE A 375 8.63 15.57 15.01
C ILE A 375 8.66 15.46 16.55
N SER A 376 7.54 15.07 17.16
CA SER A 376 7.45 14.89 18.62
C SER A 376 8.44 13.84 19.12
N ALA A 377 8.62 12.71 18.39
CA ALA A 377 9.61 11.70 18.74
C ALA A 377 11.04 12.29 18.69
N ALA A 378 11.39 12.99 17.60
CA ALA A 378 12.71 13.62 17.46
C ALA A 378 12.97 14.69 18.57
N GLN A 379 11.97 15.49 18.92
CA GLN A 379 12.06 16.48 20.00
C GLN A 379 12.21 15.86 21.40
N ARG A 380 11.73 14.63 21.59
CA ARG A 380 11.98 13.85 22.83
C ARG A 380 13.39 13.25 22.88
N GLY A 381 14.20 13.41 21.81
CA GLY A 381 15.55 12.88 21.73
C GLY A 381 15.67 11.56 20.99
N VAL A 382 14.58 11.03 20.42
CA VAL A 382 14.62 9.81 19.58
C VAL A 382 15.33 10.12 18.26
N ASP A 383 16.28 9.27 17.85
CA ASP A 383 16.97 9.40 16.58
C ASP A 383 16.06 8.95 15.42
N VAL A 384 15.31 9.89 14.85
CA VAL A 384 14.39 9.62 13.74
C VAL A 384 15.11 9.79 12.41
N ARG A 385 15.15 8.73 11.59
CA ARG A 385 15.81 8.74 10.26
C ARG A 385 14.87 8.22 9.17
N ILE A 386 14.99 8.81 7.97
CA ILE A 386 14.25 8.38 6.78
C ILE A 386 15.23 8.21 5.63
N ILE A 387 15.22 7.03 4.97
CA ILE A 387 15.94 6.81 3.72
C ILE A 387 14.96 6.87 2.55
N MET A 388 15.27 7.73 1.59
CA MET A 388 14.52 8.04 0.38
C MET A 388 15.33 7.68 -0.87
N PRO A 389 14.69 7.56 -2.06
CA PRO A 389 15.41 7.42 -3.32
C PRO A 389 16.32 8.62 -3.61
N GLY A 390 17.49 8.37 -4.20
CA GLY A 390 18.35 9.43 -4.78
C GLY A 390 18.03 9.68 -6.24
N ILE A 391 17.64 8.65 -6.99
CA ILE A 391 17.20 8.72 -8.39
C ILE A 391 15.70 8.40 -8.44
N PRO A 392 14.82 9.35 -8.81
CA PRO A 392 13.38 9.13 -8.77
C PRO A 392 12.84 8.36 -9.97
N ASP A 393 11.82 7.52 -9.76
CA ASP A 393 10.99 6.92 -10.81
C ASP A 393 10.02 7.91 -11.44
N LYS A 394 9.50 8.86 -10.65
CA LYS A 394 8.55 9.91 -11.03
C LYS A 394 9.00 11.27 -10.50
N LYS A 395 9.55 12.10 -11.38
CA LYS A 395 10.14 13.41 -11.01
C LYS A 395 9.16 14.32 -10.26
N LEU A 396 7.87 14.32 -10.62
CA LEU A 396 6.86 15.15 -9.97
C LEU A 396 6.56 14.68 -8.55
N ILE A 397 6.39 13.37 -8.35
CA ILE A 397 6.14 12.76 -7.04
C ILE A 397 7.35 12.96 -6.12
N PHE A 398 8.55 12.81 -6.64
CA PHE A 398 9.76 13.05 -5.89
C PHE A 398 9.89 14.52 -5.44
N ARG A 399 9.56 15.47 -6.33
CA ARG A 399 9.52 16.87 -5.97
C ARG A 399 8.48 17.14 -4.88
N MET A 400 7.32 16.51 -4.96
CA MET A 400 6.28 16.59 -3.94
C MET A 400 6.78 16.03 -2.60
N SER A 401 7.42 14.86 -2.59
CA SER A 401 8.06 14.29 -1.39
C SER A 401 9.09 15.26 -0.78
N ARG A 402 9.92 15.88 -1.60
CA ARG A 402 10.92 16.85 -1.12
C ARG A 402 10.30 18.13 -0.52
N SER A 403 9.06 18.47 -0.86
CA SER A 403 8.38 19.61 -0.24
C SER A 403 8.10 19.42 1.25
N PHE A 404 8.11 18.17 1.75
CA PHE A 404 7.96 17.84 3.16
C PHE A 404 9.29 17.90 3.93
N TYR A 405 10.44 17.85 3.26
CA TYR A 405 11.75 17.75 3.89
C TYR A 405 12.04 18.91 4.86
N GLN A 406 11.75 20.14 4.46
CA GLN A 406 12.09 21.29 5.28
C GLN A 406 11.44 21.24 6.66
N VAL A 407 10.17 20.89 6.74
CA VAL A 407 9.44 20.80 8.01
C VAL A 407 10.02 19.69 8.88
N LEU A 408 10.27 18.50 8.30
CA LEU A 408 10.84 17.37 9.00
C LEU A 408 12.27 17.62 9.48
N LEU A 409 13.14 18.20 8.64
CA LEU A 409 14.51 18.58 9.01
C LEU A 409 14.52 19.62 10.13
N THR A 410 13.62 20.61 10.08
CA THR A 410 13.47 21.62 11.14
C THR A 410 12.96 20.97 12.43
N GLY A 411 12.14 19.93 12.33
CA GLY A 411 11.65 19.12 13.45
C GLY A 411 12.69 18.17 14.06
N GLY A 412 13.91 18.10 13.49
CA GLY A 412 15.01 17.27 14.01
C GLY A 412 15.15 15.90 13.36
N ILE A 413 14.33 15.58 12.34
CA ILE A 413 14.39 14.31 11.61
C ILE A 413 15.56 14.35 10.61
N LYS A 414 16.31 13.26 10.49
CA LYS A 414 17.41 13.11 9.51
C LYS A 414 16.92 12.42 8.26
N ILE A 415 17.18 13.00 7.09
CA ILE A 415 16.76 12.47 5.80
C ILE A 415 17.99 12.14 4.96
N TYR A 416 17.96 10.96 4.34
CA TYR A 416 19.05 10.42 3.53
C TYR A 416 18.54 10.04 2.15
N GLU A 417 19.22 10.44 1.08
CA GLU A 417 18.91 10.08 -0.30
C GLU A 417 19.90 9.04 -0.81
N TYR A 418 19.40 7.87 -1.20
CA TYR A 418 20.19 6.73 -1.68
C TYR A 418 20.80 7.03 -3.05
N THR A 419 22.10 7.32 -3.09
CA THR A 419 22.78 7.80 -4.29
C THR A 419 22.91 6.77 -5.42
N PRO A 420 23.02 5.44 -5.16
CA PRO A 420 23.14 4.47 -6.23
C PRO A 420 21.87 4.29 -7.09
N GLY A 421 20.69 4.72 -6.59
CA GLY A 421 19.47 4.51 -7.37
C GLY A 421 18.17 4.78 -6.62
N PHE A 422 17.20 3.89 -6.87
CA PHE A 422 15.84 4.01 -6.34
C PHE A 422 15.63 3.07 -5.14
N VAL A 423 15.24 3.64 -4.01
CA VAL A 423 14.78 2.88 -2.83
C VAL A 423 13.27 2.67 -2.95
N HIS A 424 12.85 1.41 -2.99
CA HIS A 424 11.44 1.03 -2.98
C HIS A 424 11.05 0.21 -1.73
N ALA A 425 11.97 0.03 -0.79
CA ALA A 425 11.73 -0.63 0.49
C ALA A 425 10.71 0.14 1.35
N LYS A 426 9.88 -0.58 2.09
CA LYS A 426 8.92 -0.06 3.04
C LYS A 426 9.07 -0.84 4.33
N SER A 427 9.86 -0.30 5.22
CA SER A 427 10.04 -0.87 6.55
C SER A 427 10.28 0.21 7.58
N PHE A 428 9.95 -0.13 8.81
CA PHE A 428 10.19 0.64 10.01
C PHE A 428 10.89 -0.24 11.03
N VAL A 429 11.83 0.32 11.78
CA VAL A 429 12.50 -0.38 12.88
C VAL A 429 12.75 0.58 14.03
N SER A 430 12.51 0.11 15.27
CA SER A 430 12.68 0.92 16.48
C SER A 430 13.21 0.11 17.67
N ASP A 431 14.17 0.69 18.38
CA ASP A 431 14.65 0.33 19.71
C ASP A 431 15.07 -1.14 19.87
N ASP A 432 15.48 -1.81 18.79
CA ASP A 432 15.77 -3.26 18.74
C ASP A 432 14.62 -4.17 19.21
N LYS A 433 13.40 -3.63 19.29
CA LYS A 433 12.22 -4.32 19.84
C LYS A 433 11.16 -4.61 18.82
N VAL A 434 10.91 -3.67 17.90
CA VAL A 434 9.82 -3.75 16.92
C VAL A 434 10.30 -3.40 15.53
N ALA A 435 9.67 -4.03 14.54
CA ALA A 435 9.79 -3.63 13.15
C ALA A 435 8.47 -3.83 12.42
N THR A 436 8.27 -3.08 11.34
CA THR A 436 7.26 -3.41 10.34
C THR A 436 7.91 -3.54 8.97
N ILE A 437 7.42 -4.46 8.16
CA ILE A 437 7.81 -4.63 6.77
C ILE A 437 6.60 -5.09 5.96
N GLY A 438 6.40 -4.50 4.80
CA GLY A 438 5.26 -4.80 3.96
C GLY A 438 5.19 -3.94 2.71
N THR A 439 3.99 -3.55 2.33
CA THR A 439 3.74 -2.81 1.11
C THR A 439 3.44 -1.34 1.34
N VAL A 440 3.29 -0.92 2.60
CA VAL A 440 2.82 0.41 3.02
C VAL A 440 3.89 1.48 2.85
N ASN A 441 3.69 2.39 1.90
CA ASN A 441 4.51 3.60 1.75
C ASN A 441 4.07 4.69 2.74
N LEU A 442 4.93 5.66 2.98
CA LEU A 442 4.59 6.88 3.70
C LEU A 442 3.98 7.93 2.74
N ASP A 443 2.90 7.55 2.05
CA ASP A 443 2.13 8.44 1.18
C ASP A 443 0.62 8.26 1.37
N TYR A 444 -0.17 9.26 0.94
CA TYR A 444 -1.62 9.27 1.12
C TYR A 444 -2.33 8.10 0.45
N ARG A 445 -1.84 7.64 -0.72
CA ARG A 445 -2.50 6.54 -1.42
C ARG A 445 -2.35 5.24 -0.66
N SER A 446 -1.14 4.98 -0.18
CA SER A 446 -0.84 3.79 0.60
C SER A 446 -1.59 3.80 1.94
N LEU A 447 -1.53 4.91 2.67
CA LEU A 447 -2.11 5.00 4.00
C LEU A 447 -3.65 5.06 4.01
N PHE A 448 -4.30 5.58 2.94
CA PHE A 448 -5.75 5.89 3.00
C PHE A 448 -6.58 5.37 1.81
N LEU A 449 -5.97 5.01 0.68
CA LEU A 449 -6.70 4.77 -0.57
C LEU A 449 -6.44 3.40 -1.22
N HIS A 450 -5.44 2.64 -0.77
CA HIS A 450 -5.09 1.32 -1.31
C HIS A 450 -5.35 0.21 -0.29
N PHE A 451 -5.49 -1.02 -0.80
CA PHE A 451 -5.32 -2.21 0.02
C PHE A 451 -3.83 -2.50 0.13
N GLU A 452 -3.35 -2.60 1.34
CA GLU A 452 -1.95 -2.87 1.66
C GLU A 452 -1.85 -4.07 2.57
N ASN A 453 -0.71 -4.74 2.62
CA ASN A 453 -0.41 -5.68 3.69
C ASN A 453 0.85 -5.24 4.44
N ASN A 454 0.84 -5.46 5.74
CA ASN A 454 1.96 -5.15 6.60
C ASN A 454 2.14 -6.23 7.65
N SER A 455 3.37 -6.45 8.09
CA SER A 455 3.71 -7.39 9.15
C SER A 455 4.43 -6.63 10.26
N PHE A 456 3.84 -6.65 11.44
CA PHE A 456 4.39 -6.09 12.66
C PHE A 456 5.12 -7.18 13.44
N PHE A 457 6.43 -7.04 13.58
CA PHE A 457 7.32 -7.96 14.29
C PHE A 457 7.66 -7.44 15.68
N TYR A 458 7.69 -8.33 16.65
CA TYR A 458 8.05 -8.04 18.03
C TYR A 458 9.04 -9.08 18.55
N ARG A 459 10.22 -8.61 19.04
CA ARG A 459 11.30 -9.46 19.59
C ARG A 459 11.74 -10.59 18.64
N SER A 460 11.84 -10.33 17.34
CA SER A 460 12.25 -11.26 16.30
C SER A 460 13.61 -10.88 15.73
N SER A 461 14.39 -11.87 15.26
CA SER A 461 15.71 -11.66 14.63
C SER A 461 15.67 -10.77 13.40
N ILE A 462 14.52 -10.71 12.69
CA ILE A 462 14.34 -9.84 11.53
C ILE A 462 14.58 -8.36 11.88
N ILE A 463 14.34 -7.97 13.13
CA ILE A 463 14.51 -6.58 13.60
C ILE A 463 15.98 -6.15 13.47
N ALA A 464 16.89 -6.99 13.94
CA ALA A 464 18.33 -6.76 13.79
C ALA A 464 18.75 -6.73 12.32
N ALA A 465 18.23 -7.65 11.49
CA ALA A 465 18.53 -7.69 10.06
C ALA A 465 18.05 -6.43 9.32
N ILE A 466 16.87 -5.90 9.65
CA ILE A 466 16.36 -4.63 9.08
C ILE A 466 17.23 -3.45 9.54
N LYS A 467 17.65 -3.41 10.80
CA LYS A 467 18.54 -2.37 11.34
C LYS A 467 19.89 -2.38 10.65
N ASP A 468 20.50 -3.54 10.49
CA ASP A 468 21.81 -3.70 9.85
C ASP A 468 21.75 -3.28 8.38
N ASP A 469 20.69 -3.68 7.65
CA ASP A 469 20.44 -3.25 6.28
C ASP A 469 20.22 -1.75 6.17
N PHE A 470 19.52 -1.15 7.13
CA PHE A 470 19.33 0.30 7.18
C PHE A 470 20.67 1.02 7.29
N ILE A 471 21.54 0.61 8.21
CA ILE A 471 22.86 1.20 8.42
C ILE A 471 23.74 1.02 7.16
N ALA A 472 23.77 -0.19 6.59
CA ALA A 472 24.52 -0.49 5.38
C ALA A 472 24.02 0.33 4.16
N THR A 473 22.71 0.56 4.08
CA THR A 473 22.11 1.39 3.01
C THR A 473 22.40 2.86 3.25
N GLN A 474 22.28 3.34 4.49
CA GLN A 474 22.57 4.73 4.86
C GLN A 474 24.02 5.13 4.52
N ALA A 475 24.97 4.23 4.67
CA ALA A 475 26.37 4.47 4.30
C ALA A 475 26.57 4.79 2.79
N LYS A 476 25.58 4.44 1.96
CA LYS A 476 25.54 4.73 0.51
C LYS A 476 24.67 5.93 0.17
N CYS A 477 24.19 6.65 1.16
CA CYS A 477 23.26 7.78 0.98
C CYS A 477 23.99 9.11 1.13
N LYS A 478 23.41 10.14 0.51
CA LYS A 478 23.72 11.54 0.81
C LYS A 478 22.75 12.03 1.88
N GLU A 479 23.25 12.53 2.99
CA GLU A 479 22.44 13.22 3.99
C GLU A 479 21.94 14.56 3.44
N VAL A 480 20.64 14.80 3.55
CA VAL A 480 20.01 16.08 3.15
C VAL A 480 20.16 17.07 4.29
N LYS A 481 20.79 18.20 4.01
CA LYS A 481 20.99 19.27 4.99
C LYS A 481 19.97 20.41 4.79
N PRO A 482 19.58 21.15 5.82
CA PRO A 482 18.71 22.32 5.67
C PRO A 482 19.24 23.36 4.68
N TYR A 483 20.56 23.43 4.52
CA TYR A 483 21.21 24.28 3.51
C TYR A 483 20.87 23.86 2.07
N ASP A 484 20.79 22.58 1.78
CA ASP A 484 20.42 22.05 0.46
C ASP A 484 19.02 22.48 0.05
N MET A 485 18.17 22.83 1.03
CA MET A 485 16.78 23.25 0.82
C MET A 485 16.60 24.74 0.52
N LYS A 486 17.66 25.57 0.60
CA LYS A 486 17.56 27.02 0.29
C LYS A 486 17.11 27.32 -1.13
N HIS A 487 17.46 26.47 -2.09
CA HIS A 487 16.97 26.60 -3.47
C HIS A 487 15.48 26.26 -3.62
N TYR A 488 14.93 25.39 -2.76
CA TYR A 488 13.51 25.06 -2.72
C TYR A 488 12.68 26.19 -2.11
N SER A 489 13.22 26.95 -1.14
CA SER A 489 12.52 28.06 -0.51
C SER A 489 12.14 29.19 -1.49
N ARG A 490 12.85 29.34 -2.60
CA ARG A 490 12.49 30.28 -3.68
C ARG A 490 11.27 29.88 -4.50
N ARG A 491 10.82 28.63 -4.37
CA ARG A 491 9.68 28.06 -5.14
C ARG A 491 8.53 27.63 -4.23
N TRP A 492 8.45 28.25 -3.02
CA TRP A 492 7.46 27.91 -2.01
C TRP A 492 6.01 27.87 -2.51
N VAL A 493 5.64 28.77 -3.46
CA VAL A 493 4.32 28.77 -4.10
C VAL A 493 4.08 27.47 -4.88
N VAL A 494 5.04 27.04 -5.70
CA VAL A 494 4.92 25.82 -6.52
C VAL A 494 4.88 24.58 -5.63
N ASP A 495 5.71 24.54 -4.59
CA ASP A 495 5.76 23.42 -3.65
C ASP A 495 4.50 23.39 -2.78
N GLY A 496 3.95 24.55 -2.39
CA GLY A 496 2.65 24.68 -1.75
C GLY A 496 1.50 24.16 -2.62
N VAL A 497 1.47 24.54 -3.89
CA VAL A 497 0.49 24.02 -4.86
C VAL A 497 0.65 22.49 -5.01
N LEU A 498 1.88 21.98 -5.14
CA LEU A 498 2.11 20.54 -5.23
C LEU A 498 1.61 19.79 -3.99
N ARG A 499 1.83 20.35 -2.78
CA ARG A 499 1.34 19.75 -1.54
C ARG A 499 -0.19 19.65 -1.48
N ILE A 500 -0.92 20.61 -2.07
CA ILE A 500 -2.39 20.54 -2.16
C ILE A 500 -2.82 19.27 -2.91
N PHE A 501 -2.06 18.84 -3.92
CA PHE A 501 -2.35 17.64 -4.71
C PHE A 501 -1.75 16.34 -4.13
N ALA A 502 -0.94 16.41 -3.07
CA ALA A 502 -0.36 15.24 -2.42
C ALA A 502 -1.39 14.14 -2.06
N PRO A 503 -2.62 14.47 -1.59
CA PRO A 503 -3.63 13.47 -1.28
C PRO A 503 -4.17 12.66 -2.47
N LEU A 504 -3.79 13.00 -3.70
CA LEU A 504 -4.14 12.24 -4.91
C LEU A 504 -3.01 11.32 -5.40
N CYS A 505 -1.80 11.48 -4.81
CA CYS A 505 -0.57 10.85 -5.30
C CYS A 505 -0.12 9.69 -4.43
#